data_db8ffd8298bede30412f88444fda7d4a
#
_entry.id   db8ffd8298bede30412f88444fda7d4a
#
_cell.length_a   1.000
_cell.length_b   1.000
_cell.length_c   1.000
_cell.angle_alpha   90.00
_cell.angle_beta   90.00
_cell.angle_gamma   90.00
#
_symmetry.space_group_name_H-M   'P 1'
#
loop_
_entity.id
_entity.type
_entity.pdbx_description
1 polymer ?
#
loop_
_entity_poly.entity_id
_entity_poly.type
_entity_poly.pdbx_seq_one_letter_code
_entity_poly.pdbx_strand_id
1 'polypeptide(L)'
;MNTIVVIMDWFTKMIQLKATTMNISSEGIAKIFRDEIWKLHGIPRKILSDRGPQFASKFMKEFTKALGTTRQLSMAYHPQIDSQMERINQEVGTFLRHYVNYQQDDWVEWLAATEFQYNDKRHMAMERTPFKLNFGRHFWKRNLVTQMEFPKIEEFLTELQKSWKEATKLIEKAQKNMKKQFNKKRKNPQGLKVGDNLWLESKNIYLNQLSKKLDRKRYGPFRISKDIGQGVF
;
A
#
# COMPACT_ATOMS: atom_id res chain seq x y z
N MET A 1 10.08 19.83 -9.14
CA MET A 1 9.35 18.61 -8.78
C MET A 1 8.25 19.00 -7.80
N ASN A 2 7.06 18.37 -7.85
CA ASN A 2 5.90 18.81 -7.07
C ASN A 2 5.06 17.64 -6.51
N THR A 3 5.53 16.39 -6.65
CA THR A 3 4.87 15.22 -6.09
C THR A 3 5.89 14.13 -5.73
N ILE A 4 5.47 13.19 -4.91
CA ILE A 4 6.27 12.05 -4.45
C ILE A 4 5.60 10.77 -4.91
N VAL A 5 6.36 9.90 -5.57
CA VAL A 5 5.96 8.50 -5.76
C VAL A 5 6.39 7.74 -4.53
N VAL A 6 5.43 7.08 -3.89
CA VAL A 6 5.64 6.22 -2.72
C VAL A 6 5.45 4.78 -3.15
N ILE A 7 6.47 3.96 -2.95
CA ILE A 7 6.42 2.53 -3.24
C ILE A 7 6.62 1.78 -1.93
N MET A 8 5.75 0.84 -1.62
CA MET A 8 5.80 0.08 -0.36
C MET A 8 5.85 -1.41 -0.63
N ASP A 9 6.77 -2.10 0.01
CA ASP A 9 6.71 -3.56 0.10
C ASP A 9 5.63 -4.00 1.08
N TRP A 10 4.73 -4.84 0.59
CA TRP A 10 3.55 -5.25 1.36
C TRP A 10 3.88 -6.03 2.62
N PHE A 11 4.94 -6.82 2.61
CA PHE A 11 5.34 -7.67 3.73
C PHE A 11 6.16 -6.90 4.77
N THR A 12 7.28 -6.33 4.38
CA THR A 12 8.22 -5.66 5.29
C THR A 12 7.78 -4.25 5.67
N LYS A 13 6.81 -3.67 4.93
CA LYS A 13 6.39 -2.26 5.02
C LYS A 13 7.52 -1.28 4.72
N MET A 14 8.59 -1.75 4.09
CA MET A 14 9.65 -0.89 3.60
C MET A 14 9.11 0.04 2.52
N ILE A 15 9.44 1.31 2.62
CA ILE A 15 9.06 2.30 1.61
C ILE A 15 10.27 2.78 0.84
N GLN A 16 9.99 3.23 -0.39
CA GLN A 16 10.91 4.01 -1.22
C GLN A 16 10.20 5.25 -1.72
N LEU A 17 10.88 6.37 -1.65
CA LEU A 17 10.36 7.70 -1.96
C LEU A 17 11.10 8.29 -3.15
N LYS A 18 10.36 8.75 -4.16
CA LYS A 18 10.95 9.40 -5.33
C LYS A 18 10.24 10.68 -5.69
N ALA A 19 11.00 11.78 -5.72
CA ALA A 19 10.48 13.06 -6.19
C ALA A 19 10.20 12.99 -7.70
N THR A 20 9.05 13.52 -8.10
CA THR A 20 8.63 13.56 -9.51
C THR A 20 7.70 14.74 -9.79
N THR A 21 7.04 14.73 -10.93
CA THR A 21 6.02 15.71 -11.30
C THR A 21 4.64 15.06 -11.35
N MET A 22 3.58 15.81 -11.11
CA MET A 22 2.19 15.30 -11.18
C MET A 22 1.85 14.69 -12.55
N ASN A 23 2.50 15.18 -13.60
CA ASN A 23 2.26 14.74 -14.99
C ASN A 23 3.28 13.68 -15.44
N ILE A 24 3.81 12.87 -14.50
CA ILE A 24 4.72 11.79 -14.86
C ILE A 24 4.06 10.81 -15.82
N SER A 25 4.78 10.47 -16.90
CA SER A 25 4.30 9.48 -17.86
C SER A 25 4.42 8.04 -17.32
N SER A 26 3.75 7.11 -17.99
CA SER A 26 3.87 5.68 -17.67
C SER A 26 5.29 5.16 -17.84
N GLU A 27 6.03 5.66 -18.83
CA GLU A 27 7.45 5.36 -19.04
C GLU A 27 8.31 5.92 -17.90
N GLY A 28 7.96 7.09 -17.37
CA GLY A 28 8.58 7.68 -16.20
C GLY A 28 8.41 6.79 -14.95
N ILE A 29 7.21 6.28 -14.74
CA ILE A 29 6.92 5.31 -13.66
C ILE A 29 7.72 4.01 -13.87
N ALA A 30 7.80 3.48 -15.09
CA ALA A 30 8.58 2.29 -15.39
C ALA A 30 10.09 2.47 -15.12
N LYS A 31 10.64 3.67 -15.39
CA LYS A 31 12.02 4.01 -15.05
C LYS A 31 12.23 4.03 -13.54
N ILE A 32 11.34 4.68 -12.77
CA ILE A 32 11.40 4.68 -11.31
C ILE A 32 11.35 3.24 -10.79
N PHE A 33 10.43 2.42 -11.32
CA PHE A 33 10.33 1.01 -10.94
C PHE A 33 11.63 0.24 -11.20
N ARG A 34 12.26 0.43 -12.36
CA ARG A 34 13.55 -0.19 -12.70
C ARG A 34 14.65 0.23 -11.72
N ASP A 35 14.74 1.51 -11.44
CA ASP A 35 15.89 2.08 -10.73
C ASP A 35 15.76 1.91 -9.20
N GLU A 36 14.54 1.92 -8.64
CA GLU A 36 14.31 1.85 -7.20
C GLU A 36 13.89 0.44 -6.73
N ILE A 37 13.24 -0.36 -7.58
CA ILE A 37 12.72 -1.66 -7.19
C ILE A 37 13.49 -2.81 -7.83
N TRP A 38 13.46 -2.91 -9.16
CA TRP A 38 14.06 -4.04 -9.84
C TRP A 38 15.56 -4.17 -9.56
N LYS A 39 16.27 -3.08 -9.61
CA LYS A 39 17.72 -3.05 -9.33
C LYS A 39 18.07 -3.55 -7.93
N LEU A 40 17.23 -3.33 -6.93
CA LEU A 40 17.53 -3.61 -5.52
C LEU A 40 16.86 -4.89 -5.01
N HIS A 41 15.68 -5.24 -5.53
CA HIS A 41 14.82 -6.29 -4.98
C HIS A 41 14.39 -7.33 -6.02
N GLY A 42 14.74 -7.13 -7.29
CA GLY A 42 14.28 -7.99 -8.38
C GLY A 42 12.83 -7.69 -8.79
N ILE A 43 12.25 -8.61 -9.56
CA ILE A 43 10.91 -8.44 -10.12
C ILE A 43 9.86 -8.90 -9.10
N PRO A 44 8.93 -8.04 -8.68
CA PRO A 44 7.87 -8.43 -7.76
C PRO A 44 6.85 -9.35 -8.45
N ARG A 45 6.31 -10.29 -7.70
CA ARG A 45 5.24 -11.17 -8.20
C ARG A 45 3.96 -10.40 -8.51
N LYS A 46 3.69 -9.33 -7.75
CA LYS A 46 2.45 -8.57 -7.82
C LYS A 46 2.70 -7.09 -7.57
N ILE A 47 2.08 -6.25 -8.39
CA ILE A 47 2.05 -4.81 -8.20
C ILE A 47 0.59 -4.39 -7.98
N LEU A 48 0.37 -3.62 -6.92
CA LEU A 48 -0.90 -3.00 -6.60
C LEU A 48 -0.73 -1.49 -6.71
N SER A 49 -1.58 -0.84 -7.49
CA SER A 49 -1.55 0.61 -7.68
C SER A 49 -2.96 1.18 -7.65
N ASP A 50 -3.06 2.48 -7.48
CA ASP A 50 -4.29 3.21 -7.72
C ASP A 50 -4.69 3.19 -9.21
N ARG A 51 -5.82 3.81 -9.53
CA ARG A 51 -6.33 3.94 -10.91
C ARG A 51 -5.82 5.19 -11.63
N GLY A 52 -4.77 5.81 -11.14
CA GLY A 52 -4.19 6.94 -11.84
C GLY A 52 -3.89 6.62 -13.31
N PRO A 53 -4.07 7.59 -14.24
CA PRO A 53 -3.92 7.34 -15.68
C PRO A 53 -2.55 6.76 -16.04
N GLN A 54 -1.49 7.17 -15.32
CA GLN A 54 -0.13 6.67 -15.49
C GLN A 54 0.00 5.18 -15.18
N PHE A 55 -0.76 4.67 -14.18
CA PHE A 55 -0.78 3.26 -13.83
C PHE A 55 -1.81 2.45 -14.63
N ALA A 56 -2.93 3.06 -15.01
CA ALA A 56 -3.98 2.38 -15.78
C ALA A 56 -3.65 2.21 -17.27
N SER A 57 -2.58 2.83 -17.77
CA SER A 57 -2.22 2.89 -19.18
C SER A 57 -1.99 1.51 -19.82
N LYS A 58 -2.14 1.47 -21.15
CA LYS A 58 -1.81 0.30 -21.97
C LYS A 58 -0.33 -0.07 -21.85
N PHE A 59 0.55 0.94 -21.84
CA PHE A 59 1.99 0.75 -21.64
C PHE A 59 2.29 -0.01 -20.35
N MET A 60 1.75 0.42 -19.22
CA MET A 60 1.95 -0.27 -17.92
C MET A 60 1.40 -1.70 -17.93
N LYS A 61 0.31 -1.95 -18.63
CA LYS A 61 -0.24 -3.30 -18.79
C LYS A 61 0.73 -4.21 -19.55
N GLU A 62 1.27 -3.75 -20.65
CA GLU A 62 2.24 -4.50 -21.46
C GLU A 62 3.58 -4.66 -20.74
N PHE A 63 4.07 -3.61 -20.08
CA PHE A 63 5.28 -3.63 -19.27
C PHE A 63 5.22 -4.68 -18.16
N THR A 64 4.17 -4.70 -17.35
CA THR A 64 4.02 -5.68 -16.28
C THR A 64 3.83 -7.10 -16.81
N LYS A 65 3.15 -7.27 -17.96
CA LYS A 65 3.02 -8.55 -18.65
C LYS A 65 4.37 -9.07 -19.13
N ALA A 66 5.21 -8.22 -19.72
CA ALA A 66 6.55 -8.58 -20.18
C ALA A 66 7.47 -9.01 -19.01
N LEU A 67 7.28 -8.43 -17.83
CA LEU A 67 7.99 -8.81 -16.60
C LEU A 67 7.42 -10.07 -15.92
N GLY A 68 6.32 -10.64 -16.40
CA GLY A 68 5.64 -11.75 -15.73
C GLY A 68 4.98 -11.36 -14.39
N THR A 69 4.76 -10.08 -14.15
CA THR A 69 4.21 -9.54 -12.91
C THR A 69 2.68 -9.44 -12.99
N THR A 70 1.99 -9.95 -11.96
CA THR A 70 0.54 -9.76 -11.84
C THR A 70 0.24 -8.34 -11.40
N ARG A 71 -0.51 -7.59 -12.21
CA ARG A 71 -0.97 -6.25 -11.87
C ARG A 71 -2.39 -6.29 -11.32
N GLN A 72 -2.60 -5.61 -10.20
CA GLN A 72 -3.93 -5.30 -9.68
C GLN A 72 -4.07 -3.78 -9.53
N LEU A 73 -5.16 -3.25 -10.08
CA LEU A 73 -5.59 -1.88 -9.78
C LEU A 73 -6.49 -1.93 -8.55
N SER A 74 -6.29 -1.02 -7.60
CA SER A 74 -7.16 -0.94 -6.43
C SER A 74 -8.61 -0.77 -6.89
N MET A 75 -9.52 -1.54 -6.33
CA MET A 75 -10.95 -1.31 -6.56
C MET A 75 -11.37 -0.08 -5.76
N ALA A 76 -12.35 0.67 -6.26
CA ALA A 76 -12.86 1.91 -5.66
C ALA A 76 -13.35 1.76 -4.20
N TYR A 77 -13.27 0.56 -3.61
CA TYR A 77 -13.75 0.22 -2.28
C TYR A 77 -12.88 -0.83 -1.56
N HIS A 78 -11.54 -0.72 -1.65
CA HIS A 78 -10.65 -1.48 -0.78
C HIS A 78 -10.05 -0.57 0.31
N PRO A 79 -10.82 -0.23 1.35
CA PRO A 79 -10.42 0.73 2.39
C PRO A 79 -9.17 0.31 3.18
N GLN A 80 -8.82 -0.98 3.14
CA GLN A 80 -7.63 -1.48 3.84
C GLN A 80 -6.31 -1.10 3.15
N ILE A 81 -6.32 -0.99 1.83
CA ILE A 81 -5.12 -0.65 1.04
C ILE A 81 -4.95 0.86 1.04
N ASP A 82 -6.04 1.58 0.75
CA ASP A 82 -6.05 3.03 0.72
C ASP A 82 -5.67 3.61 2.09
N SER A 83 -6.17 3.01 3.18
CA SER A 83 -5.85 3.46 4.55
C SER A 83 -4.38 3.23 4.95
N GLN A 84 -3.70 2.21 4.40
CA GLN A 84 -2.27 2.01 4.67
C GLN A 84 -1.42 3.04 3.94
N MET A 85 -1.70 3.27 2.65
CA MET A 85 -0.99 4.29 1.87
C MET A 85 -1.24 5.70 2.42
N GLU A 86 -2.49 5.99 2.82
CA GLU A 86 -2.82 7.27 3.46
C GLU A 86 -2.02 7.48 4.74
N ARG A 87 -1.91 6.46 5.59
CA ARG A 87 -1.09 6.53 6.81
C ARG A 87 0.38 6.77 6.52
N ILE A 88 0.95 6.09 5.51
CA ILE A 88 2.33 6.32 5.09
C ILE A 88 2.49 7.76 4.61
N ASN A 89 1.60 8.24 3.78
CA ASN A 89 1.65 9.62 3.29
C ASN A 89 1.55 10.65 4.43
N GLN A 90 0.73 10.38 5.44
CA GLN A 90 0.65 11.20 6.66
C GLN A 90 1.96 11.18 7.45
N GLU A 91 2.59 10.02 7.63
CA GLU A 91 3.87 9.90 8.33
C GLU A 91 4.99 10.60 7.54
N VAL A 92 5.11 10.36 6.24
CA VAL A 92 6.07 11.03 5.36
C VAL A 92 5.88 12.55 5.41
N GLY A 93 4.64 13.03 5.30
CA GLY A 93 4.33 14.45 5.41
C GLY A 93 4.66 15.03 6.79
N THR A 94 4.54 14.24 7.85
CA THR A 94 4.93 14.66 9.20
C THR A 94 6.43 14.80 9.32
N PHE A 95 7.22 13.85 8.82
CA PHE A 95 8.68 13.95 8.81
C PHE A 95 9.14 15.16 8.00
N LEU A 96 8.67 15.32 6.79
CA LEU A 96 9.05 16.44 5.94
C LEU A 96 8.76 17.79 6.60
N ARG A 97 7.61 17.97 7.23
CA ARG A 97 7.26 19.23 7.93
C ARG A 97 8.23 19.62 9.05
N HIS A 98 9.01 18.69 9.61
CA HIS A 98 9.98 18.98 10.64
C HIS A 98 11.30 19.50 10.09
N TYR A 99 11.62 19.24 8.83
CA TYR A 99 12.93 19.52 8.25
C TYR A 99 12.90 20.54 7.12
N VAL A 100 11.77 20.64 6.42
CA VAL A 100 11.60 21.53 5.26
C VAL A 100 11.59 23.00 5.73
N ASN A 101 12.26 23.85 4.97
CA ASN A 101 12.30 25.28 5.22
C ASN A 101 10.91 25.95 5.07
N TYR A 102 10.81 27.24 5.42
CA TYR A 102 9.55 27.98 5.35
C TYR A 102 9.01 28.13 3.91
N GLN A 103 9.90 28.22 2.92
CA GLN A 103 9.54 28.32 1.49
C GLN A 103 9.13 26.99 0.86
N GLN A 104 9.43 25.88 1.54
CA GLN A 104 9.11 24.50 1.11
C GLN A 104 9.72 24.13 -0.24
N ASP A 105 10.87 24.68 -0.62
CA ASP A 105 11.56 24.42 -1.88
C ASP A 105 12.65 23.34 -1.78
N ASP A 106 13.11 23.02 -0.56
CA ASP A 106 14.15 22.04 -0.26
C ASP A 106 13.65 20.61 0.09
N TRP A 107 12.34 20.36 0.05
CA TRP A 107 11.77 19.09 0.48
C TRP A 107 12.34 17.85 -0.23
N VAL A 108 12.84 18.01 -1.47
CA VAL A 108 13.45 16.93 -2.26
C VAL A 108 14.73 16.43 -1.59
N GLU A 109 15.50 17.32 -0.99
CA GLU A 109 16.77 17.00 -0.31
C GLU A 109 16.53 16.16 0.95
N TRP A 110 15.37 16.33 1.58
CA TRP A 110 15.00 15.62 2.80
C TRP A 110 14.35 14.24 2.55
N LEU A 111 14.04 13.88 1.29
CA LEU A 111 13.38 12.60 0.99
C LEU A 111 14.20 11.40 1.42
N ALA A 112 15.51 11.39 1.14
CA ALA A 112 16.37 10.27 1.52
C ALA A 112 16.43 10.08 3.05
N ALA A 113 16.51 11.20 3.81
CA ALA A 113 16.49 11.15 5.25
C ALA A 113 15.14 10.68 5.79
N THR A 114 14.03 11.13 5.19
CA THR A 114 12.66 10.72 5.53
C THR A 114 12.45 9.24 5.28
N GLU A 115 12.87 8.73 4.14
CA GLU A 115 12.81 7.32 3.78
C GLU A 115 13.59 6.46 4.78
N PHE A 116 14.82 6.86 5.08
CA PHE A 116 15.66 6.17 6.04
C PHE A 116 15.02 6.12 7.43
N GLN A 117 14.53 7.24 7.93
CA GLN A 117 13.89 7.32 9.25
C GLN A 117 12.63 6.46 9.33
N TYR A 118 11.80 6.47 8.28
CA TYR A 118 10.62 5.60 8.22
C TYR A 118 11.01 4.13 8.27
N ASN A 119 11.99 3.73 7.48
CA ASN A 119 12.43 2.34 7.34
C ASN A 119 13.20 1.83 8.58
N ASP A 120 13.79 2.74 9.38
CA ASP A 120 14.44 2.41 10.67
C ASP A 120 13.48 2.49 11.86
N LYS A 121 12.27 3.01 11.68
CA LYS A 121 11.25 3.09 12.73
C LYS A 121 10.60 1.73 12.95
N ARG A 122 10.38 1.36 14.22
CA ARG A 122 9.63 0.15 14.58
C ARG A 122 8.16 0.29 14.15
N HIS A 123 7.71 -0.56 13.26
CA HIS A 123 6.33 -0.57 12.80
C HIS A 123 5.44 -1.25 13.84
N MET A 124 4.35 -0.58 14.26
CA MET A 124 3.48 -1.05 15.34
C MET A 124 2.86 -2.44 15.08
N ALA A 125 2.49 -2.75 13.84
CA ALA A 125 1.85 -4.02 13.51
C ALA A 125 2.82 -5.21 13.47
N MET A 126 4.12 -4.96 13.24
CA MET A 126 5.14 -6.00 13.08
C MET A 126 6.11 -6.06 14.25
N GLU A 127 6.11 -5.01 15.07
CA GLU A 127 7.06 -4.82 16.18
C GLU A 127 8.54 -4.90 15.76
N ARG A 128 8.82 -4.71 14.50
CA ARG A 128 10.15 -4.70 13.89
C ARG A 128 10.27 -3.50 12.94
N THR A 129 11.51 -3.14 12.63
CA THR A 129 11.77 -2.13 11.59
C THR A 129 11.69 -2.77 10.22
N PRO A 130 11.23 -2.04 9.17
CA PRO A 130 11.30 -2.50 7.79
C PRO A 130 12.71 -2.96 7.38
N PHE A 131 13.75 -2.24 7.78
CA PHE A 131 15.13 -2.62 7.52
C PHE A 131 15.52 -3.97 8.12
N LYS A 132 15.14 -4.24 9.39
CA LYS A 132 15.43 -5.54 10.01
C LYS A 132 14.71 -6.68 9.29
N LEU A 133 13.49 -6.47 8.84
CA LEU A 133 12.73 -7.49 8.12
C LEU A 133 13.27 -7.75 6.71
N ASN A 134 13.77 -6.72 6.03
CA ASN A 134 14.25 -6.84 4.66
C ASN A 134 15.72 -7.29 4.58
N PHE A 135 16.58 -6.76 5.46
CA PHE A 135 18.03 -6.98 5.42
C PHE A 135 18.56 -7.81 6.58
N GLY A 136 17.69 -8.24 7.52
CA GLY A 136 18.07 -9.06 8.67
C GLY A 136 18.84 -8.31 9.77
N ARG A 137 19.16 -7.04 9.55
CA ARG A 137 19.94 -6.22 10.48
C ARG A 137 19.36 -4.82 10.64
N HIS A 138 19.66 -4.17 11.77
CA HIS A 138 19.45 -2.74 11.94
C HIS A 138 20.57 -1.98 11.23
N PHE A 139 20.23 -0.91 10.56
CA PHE A 139 21.25 0.01 10.06
C PHE A 139 21.85 0.80 11.23
N TRP A 140 23.11 1.07 11.13
CA TRP A 140 24.00 1.50 12.18
C TRP A 140 23.53 2.75 12.93
N LYS A 141 23.45 2.68 14.26
CA LYS A 141 23.39 3.84 15.14
C LYS A 141 24.81 4.13 15.66
N ARG A 142 25.31 5.30 15.39
CA ARG A 142 26.70 5.78 15.54
C ARG A 142 27.38 5.55 16.90
N ASN A 143 26.70 5.01 17.90
CA ASN A 143 27.21 4.95 19.27
C ASN A 143 27.58 3.56 19.79
N LEU A 144 27.67 2.55 18.94
CA LEU A 144 28.06 1.20 19.36
C LEU A 144 29.17 0.67 18.47
N VAL A 145 30.41 1.13 18.74
CA VAL A 145 31.61 0.32 18.46
C VAL A 145 31.60 -0.83 19.48
N THR A 146 30.68 -1.74 19.35
CA THR A 146 30.78 -3.07 19.92
C THR A 146 31.27 -3.96 18.79
N GLN A 147 32.34 -4.68 19.06
CA GLN A 147 32.92 -5.68 18.16
C GLN A 147 31.82 -6.48 17.51
N MET A 148 31.60 -6.26 16.22
CA MET A 148 30.71 -7.09 15.44
C MET A 148 31.45 -8.39 15.19
N GLU A 149 31.27 -9.37 16.05
CA GLU A 149 31.43 -10.76 15.67
C GLU A 149 30.40 -11.01 14.57
N PHE A 150 30.87 -11.31 13.37
CA PHE A 150 29.98 -11.72 12.30
C PHE A 150 29.32 -13.02 12.73
N PRO A 151 27.99 -13.07 12.97
CA PRO A 151 27.33 -14.32 13.28
C PRO A 151 27.58 -15.29 12.14
N LYS A 152 27.82 -16.57 12.47
CA LYS A 152 27.90 -17.61 11.45
C LYS A 152 26.69 -17.50 10.55
N ILE A 153 26.88 -17.68 9.24
CA ILE A 153 25.82 -17.49 8.23
C ILE A 153 24.54 -18.26 8.62
N GLU A 154 24.68 -19.45 9.18
CA GLU A 154 23.57 -20.28 9.64
C GLU A 154 22.79 -19.65 10.80
N GLU A 155 23.46 -19.04 11.78
CA GLU A 155 22.82 -18.34 12.89
C GLU A 155 22.07 -17.11 12.40
N PHE A 156 22.67 -16.38 11.48
CA PHE A 156 22.02 -15.22 10.84
C PHE A 156 20.76 -15.61 10.05
N LEU A 157 20.83 -16.67 9.24
CA LEU A 157 19.68 -17.16 8.47
C LEU A 157 18.56 -17.68 9.40
N THR A 158 18.94 -18.35 10.49
CA THR A 158 17.97 -18.86 11.49
C THR A 158 17.26 -17.69 12.19
N GLU A 159 18.01 -16.65 12.59
CA GLU A 159 17.43 -15.46 13.22
C GLU A 159 16.53 -14.68 12.25
N LEU A 160 16.93 -14.57 10.99
CA LEU A 160 16.13 -13.94 9.95
C LEU A 160 14.81 -14.69 9.72
N GLN A 161 14.86 -16.00 9.59
CA GLN A 161 13.66 -16.84 9.42
C GLN A 161 12.73 -16.74 10.64
N LYS A 162 13.30 -16.74 11.86
CA LYS A 162 12.53 -16.55 13.09
C LYS A 162 11.83 -15.17 13.08
N SER A 163 12.55 -14.12 12.75
CA SER A 163 12.01 -12.76 12.65
C SER A 163 10.88 -12.66 11.62
N TRP A 164 10.99 -13.33 10.49
CA TRP A 164 9.93 -13.38 9.47
C TRP A 164 8.69 -14.14 9.97
N LYS A 165 8.85 -15.29 10.62
CA LYS A 165 7.73 -16.05 11.19
C LYS A 165 6.98 -15.25 12.27
N GLU A 166 7.71 -14.55 13.14
CA GLU A 166 7.12 -13.68 14.17
C GLU A 166 6.38 -12.51 13.53
N ALA A 167 6.98 -11.84 12.55
CA ALA A 167 6.34 -10.75 11.83
C ALA A 167 5.06 -11.20 11.11
N THR A 168 5.05 -12.37 10.47
CA THR A 168 3.87 -12.94 9.83
C THR A 168 2.73 -13.13 10.82
N LYS A 169 3.00 -13.73 11.99
CA LYS A 169 2.00 -13.93 13.05
C LYS A 169 1.44 -12.60 13.56
N LEU A 170 2.29 -11.58 13.73
CA LEU A 170 1.87 -10.25 14.19
C LEU A 170 1.02 -9.53 13.14
N ILE A 171 1.38 -9.64 11.85
CA ILE A 171 0.59 -9.10 10.75
C ILE A 171 -0.79 -9.75 10.69
N GLU A 172 -0.87 -11.08 10.80
CA GLU A 172 -2.16 -11.79 10.83
C GLU A 172 -3.02 -11.36 12.03
N LYS A 173 -2.42 -11.21 13.21
CA LYS A 173 -3.11 -10.69 14.41
C LYS A 173 -3.61 -9.28 14.20
N ALA A 174 -2.79 -8.40 13.62
CA ALA A 174 -3.17 -7.04 13.30
C ALA A 174 -4.34 -6.99 12.29
N GLN A 175 -4.29 -7.82 11.24
CA GLN A 175 -5.37 -7.94 10.25
C GLN A 175 -6.68 -8.43 10.88
N LYS A 176 -6.61 -9.45 11.77
CA LYS A 176 -7.80 -9.92 12.51
C LYS A 176 -8.39 -8.84 13.38
N ASN A 177 -7.56 -8.06 14.08
CA ASN A 177 -7.99 -6.94 14.90
C ASN A 177 -8.63 -5.82 14.04
N MET A 178 -8.02 -5.46 12.91
CA MET A 178 -8.59 -4.49 11.97
C MET A 178 -9.95 -4.96 11.45
N LYS A 179 -10.04 -6.22 11.03
CA LYS A 179 -11.32 -6.82 10.58
C LYS A 179 -12.38 -6.77 11.69
N LYS A 180 -12.00 -7.09 12.92
CA LYS A 180 -12.90 -7.02 14.09
C LYS A 180 -13.39 -5.59 14.35
N GLN A 181 -12.51 -4.59 14.30
CA GLN A 181 -12.87 -3.18 14.48
C GLN A 181 -13.77 -2.66 13.35
N PHE A 182 -13.44 -3.01 12.12
CA PHE A 182 -14.22 -2.66 10.95
C PHE A 182 -15.63 -3.25 11.03
N ASN A 183 -15.74 -4.53 11.40
CA ASN A 183 -17.03 -5.23 11.52
C ASN A 183 -17.88 -4.72 12.70
N LYS A 184 -17.27 -4.19 13.80
CA LYS A 184 -18.04 -3.58 14.90
C LYS A 184 -18.91 -2.41 14.46
N LYS A 185 -18.49 -1.64 13.46
CA LYS A 185 -19.22 -0.49 12.92
C LYS A 185 -20.15 -0.87 11.75
N ARG A 186 -20.06 -2.09 11.22
CA ARG A 186 -20.97 -2.59 10.20
C ARG A 186 -22.20 -3.19 10.86
N LYS A 187 -23.35 -2.67 10.52
CA LYS A 187 -24.61 -3.43 10.70
C LYS A 187 -24.49 -4.65 9.79
N ASN A 188 -24.59 -5.85 10.35
CA ASN A 188 -24.68 -7.06 9.54
C ASN A 188 -25.81 -6.86 8.52
N PRO A 189 -25.58 -7.12 7.23
CA PRO A 189 -26.66 -7.22 6.29
C PRO A 189 -27.52 -8.37 6.82
N GLN A 190 -28.68 -8.03 7.38
CA GLN A 190 -29.59 -9.01 7.97
C GLN A 190 -30.02 -9.95 6.84
N GLY A 191 -29.47 -11.17 6.86
CA GLY A 191 -30.13 -12.34 6.30
C GLY A 191 -30.55 -12.27 4.83
N LEU A 192 -29.84 -11.51 3.98
CA LEU A 192 -30.14 -11.49 2.55
C LEU A 192 -29.89 -12.87 1.96
N LYS A 193 -30.87 -13.37 1.23
CA LYS A 193 -30.86 -14.70 0.59
C LYS A 193 -30.98 -14.56 -0.93
N VAL A 194 -30.45 -15.55 -1.65
CA VAL A 194 -30.71 -15.67 -3.07
C VAL A 194 -32.21 -15.70 -3.29
N GLY A 195 -32.71 -14.84 -4.17
CA GLY A 195 -34.13 -14.66 -4.44
C GLY A 195 -34.76 -13.43 -3.80
N ASP A 196 -34.11 -12.78 -2.83
CA ASP A 196 -34.59 -11.55 -2.24
C ASP A 196 -34.52 -10.37 -3.22
N ASN A 197 -35.42 -9.41 -3.07
CA ASN A 197 -35.43 -8.21 -3.87
C ASN A 197 -34.70 -7.07 -3.14
N LEU A 198 -33.78 -6.40 -3.84
CA LEU A 198 -32.99 -5.30 -3.32
C LEU A 198 -33.14 -4.02 -4.14
N TRP A 199 -33.02 -2.90 -3.44
CA TRP A 199 -32.92 -1.58 -4.05
C TRP A 199 -31.46 -1.11 -3.99
N LEU A 200 -30.89 -0.71 -5.14
CA LEU A 200 -29.56 -0.13 -5.21
C LEU A 200 -29.62 1.39 -5.00
N GLU A 201 -28.83 1.92 -4.08
CA GLU A 201 -28.66 3.36 -3.95
C GLU A 201 -27.83 3.91 -5.12
N SER A 202 -28.36 4.94 -5.79
CA SER A 202 -27.71 5.57 -6.96
C SER A 202 -26.46 6.39 -6.62
N LYS A 203 -26.17 6.64 -5.34
CA LYS A 203 -25.11 7.54 -4.87
C LYS A 203 -23.73 7.29 -5.50
N ASN A 204 -23.42 6.02 -5.78
CA ASN A 204 -22.12 5.58 -6.32
C ASN A 204 -22.23 4.91 -7.70
N ILE A 205 -23.38 5.00 -8.35
CA ILE A 205 -23.59 4.46 -9.69
C ILE A 205 -23.43 5.60 -10.68
N TYR A 206 -22.52 5.45 -11.65
CA TYR A 206 -22.36 6.38 -12.75
C TYR A 206 -23.18 5.89 -13.93
N LEU A 207 -24.28 6.59 -14.19
CA LEU A 207 -25.08 6.41 -15.39
C LEU A 207 -24.81 7.60 -16.32
N ASN A 208 -24.86 7.35 -17.64
CA ASN A 208 -24.70 8.39 -18.66
C ASN A 208 -25.94 9.31 -18.73
N GLN A 209 -26.22 9.99 -17.62
CA GLN A 209 -27.34 10.95 -17.53
C GLN A 209 -26.83 12.37 -17.44
N LEU A 210 -27.55 13.28 -18.07
CA LEU A 210 -27.18 14.70 -18.20
C LEU A 210 -27.14 15.47 -16.86
N SER A 211 -27.88 15.04 -15.84
CA SER A 211 -27.93 15.70 -14.54
C SER A 211 -28.13 14.73 -13.37
N LYS A 212 -27.14 14.66 -12.50
CA LYS A 212 -27.18 13.88 -11.25
C LYS A 212 -28.25 14.33 -10.25
N LYS A 213 -28.70 15.59 -10.34
CA LYS A 213 -29.73 16.14 -9.44
C LYS A 213 -31.13 15.62 -9.74
N LEU A 214 -31.38 15.18 -10.97
CA LEU A 214 -32.67 14.67 -11.42
C LEU A 214 -32.71 13.15 -11.45
N ASP A 215 -31.63 12.49 -11.05
CA ASP A 215 -31.54 11.05 -11.04
C ASP A 215 -32.32 10.40 -9.88
N ARG A 216 -32.79 9.19 -10.11
CA ARG A 216 -33.50 8.43 -9.09
C ARG A 216 -32.55 8.08 -7.94
N LYS A 217 -32.96 8.30 -6.71
CA LYS A 217 -32.16 7.97 -5.52
C LYS A 217 -31.91 6.46 -5.33
N ARG A 218 -32.77 5.63 -5.93
CA ARG A 218 -32.72 4.17 -5.84
C ARG A 218 -33.18 3.54 -7.15
N TYR A 219 -32.53 2.44 -7.51
CA TYR A 219 -32.85 1.60 -8.66
C TYR A 219 -33.28 0.23 -8.19
N GLY A 220 -34.27 -0.36 -8.84
CA GLY A 220 -34.76 -1.68 -8.50
C GLY A 220 -36.29 -1.78 -8.51
N PRO A 221 -36.83 -2.84 -7.91
CA PRO A 221 -36.13 -3.92 -7.20
C PRO A 221 -35.36 -4.87 -8.13
N PHE A 222 -34.13 -5.25 -7.71
CA PHE A 222 -33.32 -6.27 -8.38
C PHE A 222 -33.33 -7.54 -7.53
N ARG A 223 -33.52 -8.68 -8.18
CA ARG A 223 -33.51 -9.97 -7.50
C ARG A 223 -32.08 -10.49 -7.35
N ILE A 224 -31.70 -10.94 -6.15
CA ILE A 224 -30.42 -11.59 -5.92
C ILE A 224 -30.35 -12.89 -6.70
N SER A 225 -29.41 -13.01 -7.63
CA SER A 225 -29.21 -14.21 -8.45
C SER A 225 -28.24 -15.19 -7.80
N LYS A 226 -27.23 -14.70 -7.10
CA LYS A 226 -26.16 -15.53 -6.53
C LYS A 226 -25.51 -14.81 -5.34
N ASP A 227 -25.15 -15.59 -4.31
CA ASP A 227 -24.27 -15.15 -3.24
C ASP A 227 -22.81 -15.45 -3.62
N ILE A 228 -21.99 -14.42 -3.75
CA ILE A 228 -20.55 -14.54 -4.08
C ILE A 228 -19.71 -14.63 -2.79
N GLY A 229 -20.34 -14.51 -1.63
CA GLY A 229 -19.68 -14.49 -0.32
C GLY A 229 -19.22 -13.10 0.12
N GLN A 230 -18.83 -12.98 1.38
CA GLN A 230 -18.38 -11.72 2.01
C GLN A 230 -19.39 -10.56 1.93
N GLY A 231 -20.67 -10.84 1.74
CA GLY A 231 -21.72 -9.82 1.61
C GLY A 231 -21.77 -9.16 0.22
N VAL A 232 -21.31 -9.88 -0.81
CA VAL A 232 -21.44 -9.53 -2.22
C VAL A 232 -22.47 -10.48 -2.85
N PHE A 233 -23.47 -9.88 -3.49
CA PHE A 233 -24.61 -10.58 -4.08
C PHE A 233 -24.75 -10.26 -5.56
#